data_2abb0395055c19bb2640f75ff1137667
#
_entry.id   2abb0395055c19bb2640f75ff1137667
#
_cell.length_a   1.000
_cell.length_b   1.000
_cell.length_c   1.000
_cell.angle_alpha   90.00
_cell.angle_beta   90.00
_cell.angle_gamma   90.00
#
_symmetry.space_group_name_H-M   'P 1'
#
loop_
_entity.id
_entity.type
_entity.pdbx_description
1 polymer ?
#
loop_
_entity_poly.entity_id
_entity_poly.type
_entity_poly.pdbx_seq_one_letter_code
_entity_poly.pdbx_strand_id
1 'polypeptide(L)'
;ASSENIRDNYAEAFIAPKEKVICIGCPQVDYFFRDHDIAAWKEELSEQYPEMKGKKLVLYAPTFRGEEEHDKKLLEAFDFDAFQKELGKDYFLMVRLHPQIQSAKVPDTVANMTDYPNVRKLLCMTDILIADYSSIAVEYSLLNRQIILYAFDKEWYLSKDRGFYFDYEKTAPGPIVENMQDLIDCIKNKQWDIAKVEKFAHLHNDYFDDKSAERVVDYYFGNGKKLPNSASEPEPFYEEWNQYRPKHRRKRNPDSISQNIFDNASGKSQNGKLPEKWATQDAEEAVNSWESERKKQRKRQQQKARMQEKLKQQTANVTKQKNKKNNNFI
;
A
#
# COMPACT_ATOMS: atom_id res chain seq x y z
N ALA A 1 9.20 -3.10 -8.87
CA ALA A 1 7.97 -3.88 -8.62
C ALA A 1 8.17 -4.79 -7.42
N SER A 2 7.08 -5.28 -6.85
CA SER A 2 7.12 -6.18 -5.69
C SER A 2 7.23 -7.66 -6.10
N SER A 3 6.91 -8.02 -7.34
CA SER A 3 7.01 -9.39 -7.84
C SER A 3 7.32 -9.43 -9.34
N GLU A 4 8.03 -10.45 -9.77
CA GLU A 4 8.24 -10.76 -11.19
C GLU A 4 6.91 -11.09 -11.91
N ASN A 5 5.94 -11.70 -11.22
CA ASN A 5 4.62 -12.01 -11.75
C ASN A 5 3.85 -10.77 -12.27
N ILE A 6 4.08 -9.61 -11.63
CA ILE A 6 3.39 -8.35 -11.99
C ILE A 6 4.29 -7.38 -12.76
N ARG A 7 5.53 -7.76 -13.06
CA ARG A 7 6.52 -6.93 -13.76
C ARG A 7 6.02 -6.42 -15.09
N ASP A 8 5.43 -7.30 -15.91
CA ASP A 8 4.88 -6.93 -17.23
C ASP A 8 3.69 -5.95 -17.09
N ASN A 9 2.91 -6.09 -16.03
CA ASN A 9 1.79 -5.18 -15.76
C ASN A 9 2.29 -3.77 -15.47
N TYR A 10 3.38 -3.66 -14.68
CA TYR A 10 4.03 -2.36 -14.42
C TYR A 10 4.67 -1.79 -15.68
N ALA A 11 5.39 -2.61 -16.46
CA ALA A 11 5.99 -2.18 -17.72
C ALA A 11 4.93 -1.62 -18.68
N GLU A 12 3.79 -2.28 -18.78
CA GLU A 12 2.66 -1.80 -19.60
C GLU A 12 2.03 -0.53 -19.02
N ALA A 13 1.76 -0.49 -17.70
CA ALA A 13 1.13 0.65 -17.05
C ALA A 13 1.96 1.93 -17.16
N PHE A 14 3.28 1.81 -17.05
CA PHE A 14 4.22 2.93 -17.15
C PHE A 14 4.75 3.16 -18.56
N ILE A 15 4.33 2.35 -19.54
CA ILE A 15 4.83 2.44 -20.93
C ILE A 15 6.37 2.37 -20.95
N ALA A 16 6.92 1.51 -20.11
CA ALA A 16 8.36 1.34 -19.96
C ALA A 16 8.84 -0.02 -20.48
N PRO A 17 10.08 -0.11 -20.98
CA PRO A 17 10.68 -1.41 -21.28
C PRO A 17 10.71 -2.29 -20.02
N LYS A 18 10.40 -3.59 -20.18
CA LYS A 18 10.35 -4.56 -19.07
C LYS A 18 11.67 -4.57 -18.28
N GLU A 19 12.79 -4.42 -18.95
CA GLU A 19 14.14 -4.43 -18.36
C GLU A 19 14.39 -3.26 -17.42
N LYS A 20 13.57 -2.19 -17.50
CA LYS A 20 13.63 -1.03 -16.57
C LYS A 20 12.76 -1.22 -15.34
N VAL A 21 11.91 -2.23 -15.31
CA VAL A 21 11.11 -2.57 -14.12
C VAL A 21 11.89 -3.57 -13.29
N ILE A 22 12.41 -3.12 -12.17
CA ILE A 22 13.24 -3.93 -11.27
C ILE A 22 12.35 -4.48 -10.16
N CYS A 23 12.43 -5.81 -9.92
CA CYS A 23 11.68 -6.48 -8.87
C CYS A 23 12.57 -6.61 -7.63
N ILE A 24 12.42 -5.71 -6.68
CA ILE A 24 13.22 -5.60 -5.45
C ILE A 24 12.36 -5.46 -4.19
N GLY A 25 11.08 -5.74 -4.32
CA GLY A 25 10.12 -5.58 -3.24
C GLY A 25 9.50 -4.18 -3.18
N CYS A 26 8.70 -3.98 -2.16
CA CYS A 26 8.02 -2.72 -1.90
C CYS A 26 8.36 -2.23 -0.48
N PRO A 27 9.12 -1.13 -0.31
CA PRO A 27 9.52 -0.63 1.00
C PRO A 27 8.39 -0.39 2.00
N GLN A 28 7.18 -0.13 1.51
CA GLN A 28 6.03 0.11 2.37
C GLN A 28 5.58 -1.14 3.12
N VAL A 29 5.78 -2.33 2.53
CA VAL A 29 5.34 -3.59 3.14
C VAL A 29 6.34 -4.16 4.15
N ASP A 30 7.57 -3.64 4.20
CA ASP A 30 8.55 -3.98 5.24
C ASP A 30 7.96 -3.81 6.64
N TYR A 31 6.97 -2.92 6.77
CA TYR A 31 6.27 -2.68 8.03
C TYR A 31 5.64 -3.95 8.61
N PHE A 32 5.08 -4.82 7.78
CA PHE A 32 4.35 -6.01 8.23
C PHE A 32 5.27 -7.12 8.76
N PHE A 33 6.56 -7.06 8.45
CA PHE A 33 7.57 -8.06 8.85
C PHE A 33 8.40 -7.64 10.07
N ARG A 34 8.13 -6.45 10.62
CA ARG A 34 8.79 -5.97 11.84
C ARG A 34 8.03 -6.42 13.07
N ASP A 35 8.76 -6.55 14.18
CA ASP A 35 8.15 -6.82 15.47
C ASP A 35 7.30 -5.62 15.92
N HIS A 36 6.06 -5.92 16.26
CA HIS A 36 5.09 -4.93 16.73
C HIS A 36 4.35 -5.46 17.96
N ASP A 37 4.17 -4.62 18.96
CA ASP A 37 3.30 -4.91 20.09
C ASP A 37 1.82 -4.66 19.72
N ILE A 38 1.25 -5.62 18.98
CA ILE A 38 -0.15 -5.55 18.52
C ILE A 38 -1.12 -5.55 19.71
N ALA A 39 -0.76 -6.22 20.82
CA ALA A 39 -1.60 -6.28 22.00
C ALA A 39 -1.71 -4.89 22.66
N ALA A 40 -0.60 -4.18 22.82
CA ALA A 40 -0.60 -2.81 23.31
C ALA A 40 -1.39 -1.87 22.38
N TRP A 41 -1.30 -2.04 21.06
CA TRP A 41 -2.09 -1.23 20.13
C TRP A 41 -3.60 -1.50 20.21
N LYS A 42 -4.00 -2.76 20.40
CA LYS A 42 -5.41 -3.11 20.62
C LYS A 42 -5.91 -2.55 21.95
N GLU A 43 -5.10 -2.56 23.02
CA GLU A 43 -5.47 -1.95 24.30
C GLU A 43 -5.62 -0.43 24.17
N GLU A 44 -4.68 0.27 23.52
CA GLU A 44 -4.78 1.71 23.21
C GLU A 44 -6.08 2.05 22.46
N LEU A 45 -6.40 1.26 21.42
CA LEU A 45 -7.62 1.47 20.64
C LEU A 45 -8.88 1.19 21.48
N SER A 46 -8.81 0.23 22.41
CA SER A 46 -9.93 -0.13 23.29
C SER A 46 -10.28 0.95 24.34
N GLU A 47 -9.40 1.91 24.57
CA GLU A 47 -9.73 3.09 25.40
C GLU A 47 -10.78 3.97 24.70
N GLN A 48 -10.69 4.07 23.36
CA GLN A 48 -11.67 4.82 22.56
C GLN A 48 -12.92 3.98 22.22
N TYR A 49 -12.75 2.67 22.05
CA TYR A 49 -13.82 1.73 21.68
C TYR A 49 -13.85 0.54 22.64
N PRO A 50 -14.36 0.72 23.88
CA PRO A 50 -14.36 -0.35 24.91
C PRO A 50 -15.10 -1.63 24.50
N GLU A 51 -16.10 -1.49 23.62
CA GLU A 51 -16.92 -2.60 23.11
C GLU A 51 -16.15 -3.54 22.18
N MET A 52 -14.93 -3.21 21.74
CA MET A 52 -14.10 -4.11 20.96
C MET A 52 -13.40 -5.18 21.82
N LYS A 53 -13.34 -5.02 23.16
CA LYS A 53 -12.63 -5.96 24.03
C LYS A 53 -13.20 -7.37 23.92
N GLY A 54 -12.28 -8.31 23.70
CA GLY A 54 -12.65 -9.74 23.55
C GLY A 54 -13.25 -10.14 22.20
N LYS A 55 -13.41 -9.20 21.27
CA LYS A 55 -13.95 -9.47 19.94
C LYS A 55 -12.85 -9.52 18.88
N LYS A 56 -13.15 -10.20 17.76
CA LYS A 56 -12.33 -10.13 16.56
C LYS A 56 -12.59 -8.83 15.80
N LEU A 57 -11.52 -8.20 15.32
CA LEU A 57 -11.62 -6.93 14.62
C LEU A 57 -11.83 -7.18 13.12
N VAL A 58 -12.92 -6.63 12.59
CA VAL A 58 -13.28 -6.68 11.18
C VAL A 58 -13.14 -5.28 10.59
N LEU A 59 -12.37 -5.15 9.51
CA LEU A 59 -12.20 -3.88 8.81
C LEU A 59 -12.89 -3.93 7.45
N TYR A 60 -13.89 -3.08 7.24
CA TYR A 60 -14.47 -2.82 5.92
C TYR A 60 -13.75 -1.63 5.27
N ALA A 61 -13.05 -1.89 4.17
CA ALA A 61 -12.22 -0.92 3.46
C ALA A 61 -12.50 -0.93 1.95
N PRO A 62 -13.62 -0.33 1.51
CA PRO A 62 -14.01 -0.33 0.10
C PRO A 62 -13.16 0.63 -0.74
N THR A 63 -13.03 0.32 -2.02
CA THR A 63 -12.44 1.20 -3.04
C THR A 63 -13.40 2.35 -3.37
N PHE A 64 -12.87 3.55 -3.61
CA PHE A 64 -13.68 4.65 -4.15
C PHE A 64 -14.13 4.36 -5.59
N ARG A 65 -15.32 4.85 -5.95
CA ARG A 65 -15.89 4.65 -7.28
C ARG A 65 -15.60 5.83 -8.24
N GLY A 66 -15.24 6.99 -7.67
CA GLY A 66 -14.93 8.20 -8.43
C GLY A 66 -16.14 8.96 -8.94
N GLU A 67 -17.35 8.53 -8.58
CA GLU A 67 -18.62 9.18 -8.83
C GLU A 67 -19.39 9.25 -7.51
N GLU A 68 -19.82 10.44 -7.11
CA GLU A 68 -20.45 10.69 -5.80
C GLU A 68 -21.63 9.75 -5.50
N GLU A 69 -22.48 9.51 -6.49
CA GLU A 69 -23.64 8.61 -6.35
C GLU A 69 -23.20 7.17 -6.05
N HIS A 70 -22.13 6.70 -6.70
CA HIS A 70 -21.63 5.35 -6.51
C HIS A 70 -20.80 5.21 -5.23
N ASP A 71 -20.11 6.28 -4.81
CA ASP A 71 -19.42 6.31 -3.53
C ASP A 71 -20.40 6.21 -2.34
N LYS A 72 -21.59 6.81 -2.43
CA LYS A 72 -22.67 6.68 -1.43
C LYS A 72 -23.17 5.23 -1.31
N LYS A 73 -23.30 4.54 -2.44
CA LYS A 73 -23.74 3.13 -2.48
C LYS A 73 -22.84 2.18 -1.69
N LEU A 74 -21.56 2.54 -1.47
CA LEU A 74 -20.63 1.74 -0.66
C LEU A 74 -21.13 1.51 0.77
N LEU A 75 -21.74 2.53 1.36
CA LEU A 75 -22.30 2.44 2.71
C LEU A 75 -23.78 2.02 2.70
N GLU A 76 -24.53 2.38 1.67
CA GLU A 76 -25.93 1.97 1.51
C GLU A 76 -26.08 0.45 1.29
N ALA A 77 -25.14 -0.16 0.55
CA ALA A 77 -25.13 -1.60 0.31
C ALA A 77 -24.66 -2.41 1.52
N PHE A 78 -24.03 -1.78 2.53
CA PHE A 78 -23.58 -2.45 3.72
C PHE A 78 -24.58 -2.26 4.86
N ASP A 79 -25.36 -3.30 5.17
CA ASP A 79 -26.33 -3.26 6.27
C ASP A 79 -25.61 -3.40 7.62
N PHE A 80 -25.28 -2.25 8.23
CA PHE A 80 -24.60 -2.16 9.52
C PHE A 80 -25.39 -2.74 10.67
N ASP A 81 -26.72 -2.58 10.66
CA ASP A 81 -27.62 -3.08 11.69
C ASP A 81 -27.70 -4.61 11.64
N ALA A 82 -27.82 -5.19 10.45
CA ALA A 82 -27.75 -6.64 10.27
C ALA A 82 -26.40 -7.21 10.72
N PHE A 83 -25.28 -6.55 10.35
CA PHE A 83 -23.96 -6.96 10.83
C PHE A 83 -23.89 -6.96 12.36
N GLN A 84 -24.29 -5.85 12.99
CA GLN A 84 -24.26 -5.72 14.44
C GLN A 84 -25.15 -6.73 15.14
N LYS A 85 -26.34 -6.98 14.63
CA LYS A 85 -27.29 -7.94 15.18
C LYS A 85 -26.76 -9.38 15.10
N GLU A 86 -26.22 -9.76 13.96
CA GLU A 86 -25.87 -11.13 13.64
C GLU A 86 -24.45 -11.54 14.07
N LEU A 87 -23.52 -10.56 14.12
CA LEU A 87 -22.09 -10.78 14.34
C LEU A 87 -21.51 -9.96 15.51
N GLY A 88 -22.20 -8.90 15.95
CA GLY A 88 -21.66 -7.93 16.92
C GLY A 88 -21.31 -8.47 18.30
N LYS A 89 -21.74 -9.73 18.64
CA LYS A 89 -21.34 -10.41 19.87
C LYS A 89 -19.85 -10.79 19.83
N ASP A 90 -19.37 -11.33 18.70
CA ASP A 90 -18.05 -11.93 18.57
C ASP A 90 -17.11 -11.09 17.70
N TYR A 91 -17.63 -10.12 16.97
CA TYR A 91 -16.90 -9.28 16.02
C TYR A 91 -17.16 -7.80 16.27
N PHE A 92 -16.11 -7.00 16.11
CA PHE A 92 -16.17 -5.54 16.16
C PHE A 92 -15.88 -4.97 14.78
N LEU A 93 -16.84 -4.23 14.20
CA LEU A 93 -16.74 -3.66 12.86
C LEU A 93 -16.07 -2.27 12.91
N MET A 94 -15.07 -2.11 12.09
CA MET A 94 -14.41 -0.86 11.77
C MET A 94 -14.61 -0.54 10.29
N VAL A 95 -14.82 0.72 9.95
CA VAL A 95 -14.96 1.18 8.56
C VAL A 95 -13.87 2.19 8.24
N ARG A 96 -13.17 1.98 7.13
CA ARG A 96 -12.19 2.94 6.62
C ARG A 96 -12.49 3.26 5.16
N LEU A 97 -13.01 4.44 4.92
CA LEU A 97 -13.22 4.93 3.56
C LEU A 97 -11.91 5.42 2.94
N HIS A 98 -11.85 5.39 1.62
CA HIS A 98 -10.75 6.01 0.90
C HIS A 98 -10.81 7.54 1.06
N PRO A 99 -9.68 8.26 1.20
CA PRO A 99 -9.67 9.72 1.40
C PRO A 99 -10.37 10.53 0.29
N GLN A 100 -10.53 9.96 -0.90
CA GLN A 100 -11.26 10.60 -2.00
C GLN A 100 -12.78 10.50 -1.85
N ILE A 101 -13.30 9.68 -0.95
CA ILE A 101 -14.75 9.57 -0.69
C ILE A 101 -15.12 10.68 0.30
N GLN A 102 -15.69 11.76 -0.21
CA GLN A 102 -16.15 12.90 0.59
C GLN A 102 -17.68 12.94 0.74
N SER A 103 -18.38 12.19 -0.09
CA SER A 103 -19.85 12.23 -0.20
C SER A 103 -20.57 11.23 0.69
N ALA A 104 -19.84 10.23 1.26
CA ALA A 104 -20.40 9.21 2.12
C ALA A 104 -19.91 9.40 3.56
N LYS A 105 -20.86 9.39 4.51
CA LYS A 105 -20.56 9.50 5.96
C LYS A 105 -20.80 8.16 6.64
N VAL A 106 -19.75 7.62 7.29
CA VAL A 106 -19.86 6.43 8.14
C VAL A 106 -20.87 6.69 9.26
N PRO A 107 -21.82 5.79 9.54
CA PRO A 107 -22.77 5.96 10.65
C PRO A 107 -22.06 6.14 11.99
N ASP A 108 -22.61 7.00 12.85
CA ASP A 108 -22.03 7.30 14.18
C ASP A 108 -22.05 6.07 15.13
N THR A 109 -22.81 5.02 14.77
CA THR A 109 -22.88 3.73 15.49
C THR A 109 -21.74 2.77 15.14
N VAL A 110 -20.85 3.13 14.21
CA VAL A 110 -19.77 2.29 13.73
C VAL A 110 -18.43 2.97 13.93
N ALA A 111 -17.41 2.21 14.30
CA ALA A 111 -16.06 2.74 14.48
C ALA A 111 -15.48 3.23 13.13
N ASN A 112 -15.42 4.56 12.98
CA ASN A 112 -14.90 5.20 11.78
C ASN A 112 -13.37 5.35 11.87
N MET A 113 -12.65 4.60 11.03
CA MET A 113 -11.19 4.59 10.93
C MET A 113 -10.67 5.35 9.70
N THR A 114 -11.50 6.17 9.05
CA THR A 114 -11.11 6.91 7.83
C THR A 114 -9.89 7.78 8.09
N ASP A 115 -9.87 8.51 9.20
CA ASP A 115 -8.78 9.41 9.59
C ASP A 115 -7.72 8.74 10.48
N TYR A 116 -7.81 7.42 10.70
CA TYR A 116 -6.78 6.72 11.49
C TYR A 116 -5.41 6.86 10.81
N PRO A 117 -4.39 7.44 11.49
CA PRO A 117 -3.22 7.99 10.81
C PRO A 117 -2.31 6.92 10.17
N ASN A 118 -2.30 5.70 10.70
CA ASN A 118 -1.45 4.63 10.21
C ASN A 118 -2.27 3.41 9.78
N VAL A 119 -2.57 3.33 8.48
CA VAL A 119 -3.34 2.22 7.92
C VAL A 119 -2.69 0.85 8.18
N ARG A 120 -1.35 0.75 8.16
CA ARG A 120 -0.65 -0.52 8.37
C ARG A 120 -0.74 -0.97 9.84
N LYS A 121 -0.67 -0.03 10.80
CA LYS A 121 -0.98 -0.31 12.21
C LYS A 121 -2.39 -0.88 12.36
N LEU A 122 -3.37 -0.27 11.67
CA LEU A 122 -4.76 -0.73 11.68
C LEU A 122 -4.89 -2.14 11.07
N LEU A 123 -4.24 -2.40 9.92
CA LEU A 123 -4.23 -3.72 9.29
C LEU A 123 -3.61 -4.79 10.20
N CYS A 124 -2.50 -4.48 10.89
CA CYS A 124 -1.88 -5.41 11.84
C CYS A 124 -2.82 -5.79 13.00
N MET A 125 -3.71 -4.90 13.42
CA MET A 125 -4.71 -5.18 14.47
C MET A 125 -5.93 -5.94 13.93
N THR A 126 -6.22 -5.85 12.64
CA THR A 126 -7.39 -6.43 11.98
C THR A 126 -7.30 -7.96 11.89
N ASP A 127 -8.37 -8.66 12.22
CA ASP A 127 -8.46 -10.12 12.13
C ASP A 127 -9.10 -10.58 10.81
N ILE A 128 -10.05 -9.80 10.26
CA ILE A 128 -10.73 -10.07 8.98
C ILE A 128 -10.78 -8.77 8.18
N LEU A 129 -10.31 -8.78 6.95
CA LEU A 129 -10.48 -7.69 6.01
C LEU A 129 -11.68 -7.97 5.09
N ILE A 130 -12.61 -7.03 5.02
CA ILE A 130 -13.64 -6.94 3.99
C ILE A 130 -13.18 -5.85 3.02
N ALA A 131 -12.79 -6.24 1.81
CA ALA A 131 -12.40 -5.34 0.74
C ALA A 131 -13.29 -5.59 -0.49
N ASP A 132 -12.96 -4.97 -1.61
CA ASP A 132 -13.60 -5.22 -2.89
C ASP A 132 -12.54 -5.31 -4.01
N TYR A 133 -12.20 -4.22 -4.67
CA TYR A 133 -11.22 -4.14 -5.76
C TYR A 133 -9.93 -3.44 -5.31
N SER A 134 -9.78 -3.21 -4.02
CA SER A 134 -8.73 -2.40 -3.42
C SER A 134 -7.38 -3.13 -3.36
N SER A 135 -6.30 -2.41 -3.67
CA SER A 135 -4.94 -2.89 -3.45
C SER A 135 -4.59 -3.12 -1.96
N ILE A 136 -5.42 -2.67 -1.03
CA ILE A 136 -5.26 -2.96 0.41
C ILE A 136 -5.28 -4.47 0.69
N ALA A 137 -6.01 -5.25 -0.15
CA ALA A 137 -6.02 -6.70 -0.07
C ALA A 137 -4.63 -7.30 -0.34
N VAL A 138 -3.83 -6.68 -1.23
CA VAL A 138 -2.46 -7.10 -1.52
C VAL A 138 -1.56 -6.88 -0.30
N GLU A 139 -1.62 -5.71 0.32
CA GLU A 139 -0.86 -5.44 1.55
C GLU A 139 -1.29 -6.36 2.69
N TYR A 140 -2.60 -6.53 2.90
CA TYR A 140 -3.14 -7.35 3.98
C TYR A 140 -2.86 -8.85 3.82
N SER A 141 -2.75 -9.36 2.59
CA SER A 141 -2.44 -10.77 2.32
C SER A 141 -1.10 -11.20 2.92
N LEU A 142 -0.15 -10.26 3.10
CA LEU A 142 1.15 -10.51 3.75
C LEU A 142 1.03 -10.88 5.24
N LEU A 143 -0.10 -10.58 5.87
CA LEU A 143 -0.40 -10.99 7.25
C LEU A 143 -0.96 -12.41 7.35
N ASN A 144 -1.22 -13.06 6.22
CA ASN A 144 -1.80 -14.40 6.12
C ASN A 144 -3.08 -14.57 6.96
N ARG A 145 -4.00 -13.60 6.83
CA ARG A 145 -5.28 -13.54 7.54
C ARG A 145 -6.45 -13.49 6.56
N GLN A 146 -7.67 -13.67 7.07
CA GLN A 146 -8.88 -13.78 6.29
C GLN A 146 -9.20 -12.51 5.50
N ILE A 147 -9.46 -12.68 4.20
CA ILE A 147 -9.94 -11.63 3.29
C ILE A 147 -11.27 -12.11 2.71
N ILE A 148 -12.26 -11.21 2.70
CA ILE A 148 -13.54 -11.40 2.03
C ILE A 148 -13.70 -10.25 1.03
N LEU A 149 -14.08 -10.59 -0.20
CA LEU A 149 -14.31 -9.59 -1.24
C LEU A 149 -15.81 -9.32 -1.35
N TYR A 150 -16.25 -8.16 -0.83
CA TYR A 150 -17.64 -7.70 -0.93
C TYR A 150 -17.84 -6.88 -2.19
N ALA A 151 -18.25 -7.55 -3.26
CA ALA A 151 -18.27 -7.02 -4.63
C ALA A 151 -19.72 -6.83 -5.14
N PHE A 152 -20.55 -6.13 -4.36
CA PHE A 152 -21.98 -5.94 -4.63
C PHE A 152 -22.28 -5.25 -5.97
N ASP A 153 -21.34 -4.52 -6.53
CA ASP A 153 -21.46 -3.78 -7.78
C ASP A 153 -20.47 -4.27 -8.87
N LYS A 154 -20.08 -5.55 -8.81
CA LYS A 154 -19.04 -6.14 -9.69
C LYS A 154 -19.27 -5.87 -11.17
N GLU A 155 -20.49 -6.06 -11.65
CA GLU A 155 -20.83 -5.83 -13.07
C GLU A 155 -20.65 -4.36 -13.45
N TRP A 156 -21.10 -3.45 -12.60
CA TRP A 156 -20.92 -2.01 -12.83
C TRP A 156 -19.43 -1.66 -12.84
N TYR A 157 -18.66 -2.12 -11.86
CA TYR A 157 -17.24 -1.83 -11.75
C TYR A 157 -16.45 -2.32 -12.98
N LEU A 158 -16.75 -3.52 -13.45
CA LEU A 158 -16.14 -4.09 -14.65
C LEU A 158 -16.56 -3.40 -15.96
N SER A 159 -17.75 -2.77 -15.99
CA SER A 159 -18.24 -2.02 -17.16
C SER A 159 -17.52 -0.69 -17.35
N LYS A 160 -16.95 -0.13 -16.29
CA LYS A 160 -16.07 1.05 -16.36
C LYS A 160 -14.72 0.66 -16.94
N ASP A 161 -13.97 1.60 -17.50
CA ASP A 161 -12.63 1.34 -18.10
C ASP A 161 -11.54 0.89 -17.08
N ARG A 162 -11.94 0.40 -15.93
CA ARG A 162 -11.09 -0.17 -14.88
C ARG A 162 -11.11 -1.68 -15.00
N GLY A 163 -10.18 -2.24 -15.76
CA GLY A 163 -10.00 -3.69 -15.86
C GLY A 163 -9.03 -4.23 -14.82
N PHE A 164 -9.04 -5.55 -14.65
CA PHE A 164 -8.04 -6.26 -13.87
C PHE A 164 -6.93 -6.80 -14.77
N TYR A 165 -5.71 -6.85 -14.24
CA TYR A 165 -4.59 -7.49 -14.90
C TYR A 165 -4.71 -9.02 -14.89
N PHE A 166 -5.37 -9.56 -13.85
CA PHE A 166 -5.66 -10.96 -13.66
C PHE A 166 -7.16 -11.20 -13.61
N ASP A 167 -7.57 -12.44 -13.80
CA ASP A 167 -8.96 -12.86 -13.62
C ASP A 167 -9.34 -12.71 -12.14
N TYR A 168 -10.25 -11.79 -11.86
CA TYR A 168 -10.63 -11.41 -10.49
C TYR A 168 -11.12 -12.59 -9.66
N GLU A 169 -11.92 -13.47 -10.25
CA GLU A 169 -12.52 -14.60 -9.55
C GLU A 169 -11.50 -15.72 -9.26
N LYS A 170 -10.64 -16.00 -10.26
CA LYS A 170 -9.66 -17.08 -10.13
C LYS A 170 -8.47 -16.71 -9.25
N THR A 171 -8.15 -15.42 -9.14
CA THR A 171 -7.04 -14.93 -8.33
C THR A 171 -7.47 -14.38 -6.98
N ALA A 172 -8.77 -14.44 -6.65
CA ALA A 172 -9.30 -13.91 -5.41
C ALA A 172 -8.60 -14.52 -4.17
N PRO A 173 -8.19 -13.70 -3.18
CA PRO A 173 -7.57 -14.19 -1.95
C PRO A 173 -8.55 -14.85 -0.98
N GLY A 174 -9.84 -14.80 -1.27
CA GLY A 174 -10.89 -15.34 -0.42
C GLY A 174 -12.24 -15.37 -1.14
N PRO A 175 -13.32 -15.63 -0.41
CA PRO A 175 -14.66 -15.66 -0.99
C PRO A 175 -15.05 -14.30 -1.55
N ILE A 176 -15.78 -14.33 -2.68
CA ILE A 176 -16.42 -13.17 -3.28
C ILE A 176 -17.90 -13.27 -2.95
N VAL A 177 -18.44 -12.24 -2.30
CA VAL A 177 -19.85 -12.13 -1.93
C VAL A 177 -20.44 -10.84 -2.47
N GLU A 178 -21.70 -10.86 -2.87
CA GLU A 178 -22.33 -9.73 -3.57
C GLU A 178 -23.48 -9.11 -2.76
N ASN A 179 -23.83 -9.69 -1.61
CA ASN A 179 -24.87 -9.17 -0.71
C ASN A 179 -24.52 -9.40 0.75
N MET A 180 -25.24 -8.71 1.65
CA MET A 180 -24.98 -8.76 3.09
C MET A 180 -25.27 -10.13 3.72
N GLN A 181 -26.29 -10.85 3.23
CA GLN A 181 -26.61 -12.16 3.78
C GLN A 181 -25.48 -13.15 3.55
N ASP A 182 -24.95 -13.20 2.32
CA ASP A 182 -23.81 -14.05 1.99
C ASP A 182 -22.55 -13.66 2.76
N LEU A 183 -22.34 -12.34 2.99
CA LEU A 183 -21.23 -11.83 3.80
C LEU A 183 -21.33 -12.32 5.25
N ILE A 184 -22.51 -12.19 5.86
CA ILE A 184 -22.78 -12.63 7.23
C ILE A 184 -22.59 -14.15 7.35
N ASP A 185 -23.15 -14.91 6.42
CA ASP A 185 -23.05 -16.36 6.41
C ASP A 185 -21.61 -16.83 6.18
N CYS A 186 -20.87 -16.14 5.34
CA CYS A 186 -19.45 -16.38 5.13
C CYS A 186 -18.65 -16.23 6.44
N ILE A 187 -18.90 -15.17 7.21
CA ILE A 187 -18.23 -14.94 8.49
C ILE A 187 -18.64 -15.94 9.54
N LYS A 188 -19.95 -16.21 9.69
CA LYS A 188 -20.49 -17.20 10.65
C LYS A 188 -19.93 -18.60 10.41
N ASN A 189 -19.93 -19.04 9.16
CA ASN A 189 -19.53 -20.38 8.77
C ASN A 189 -18.02 -20.51 8.49
N LYS A 190 -17.26 -19.40 8.66
CA LYS A 190 -15.80 -19.33 8.40
C LYS A 190 -15.44 -19.87 7.02
N GLN A 191 -16.16 -19.42 5.99
CA GLN A 191 -16.01 -19.86 4.60
C GLN A 191 -14.83 -19.19 3.92
N TRP A 192 -13.63 -19.37 4.44
CA TRP A 192 -12.38 -18.86 3.86
C TRP A 192 -11.32 -19.95 3.79
N ASP A 193 -10.36 -19.71 2.91
CA ASP A 193 -9.23 -20.59 2.68
C ASP A 193 -7.93 -19.78 2.73
N ILE A 194 -7.14 -19.99 3.78
CA ILE A 194 -5.88 -19.27 3.98
C ILE A 194 -4.86 -19.59 2.87
N ALA A 195 -4.91 -20.79 2.28
CA ALA A 195 -4.03 -21.11 1.15
C ALA A 195 -4.28 -20.19 -0.07
N LYS A 196 -5.51 -19.69 -0.27
CA LYS A 196 -5.80 -18.69 -1.29
C LYS A 196 -5.17 -17.34 -0.96
N VAL A 197 -5.17 -16.94 0.30
CA VAL A 197 -4.50 -15.70 0.75
C VAL A 197 -3.00 -15.78 0.51
N GLU A 198 -2.38 -16.88 0.90
CA GLU A 198 -0.95 -17.14 0.68
C GLU A 198 -0.60 -17.12 -0.81
N LYS A 199 -1.37 -17.83 -1.62
CA LYS A 199 -1.20 -17.84 -3.08
C LYS A 199 -1.32 -16.44 -3.68
N PHE A 200 -2.28 -15.65 -3.23
CA PHE A 200 -2.45 -14.27 -3.67
C PHE A 200 -1.28 -13.37 -3.21
N ALA A 201 -0.76 -13.56 -2.01
CA ALA A 201 0.41 -12.84 -1.53
C ALA A 201 1.63 -13.13 -2.41
N HIS A 202 1.88 -14.41 -2.75
CA HIS A 202 2.96 -14.82 -3.66
C HIS A 202 2.78 -14.36 -5.11
N LEU A 203 1.56 -14.16 -5.59
CA LEU A 203 1.32 -13.55 -6.90
C LEU A 203 1.88 -12.12 -6.95
N HIS A 204 1.73 -11.38 -5.86
CA HIS A 204 2.01 -9.94 -5.82
C HIS A 204 3.36 -9.59 -5.18
N ASN A 205 4.00 -10.51 -4.46
CA ASN A 205 5.23 -10.26 -3.72
C ASN A 205 6.20 -11.42 -3.84
N ASP A 206 7.47 -11.12 -4.15
CA ASP A 206 8.57 -12.11 -4.18
C ASP A 206 9.34 -12.12 -2.85
N TYR A 207 9.23 -11.07 -2.03
CA TYR A 207 9.97 -10.91 -0.80
C TYR A 207 9.00 -10.83 0.39
N PHE A 208 9.29 -11.64 1.41
CA PHE A 208 8.52 -11.75 2.66
C PHE A 208 9.42 -11.41 3.85
N ASP A 209 10.04 -10.22 3.79
CA ASP A 209 10.96 -9.71 4.78
C ASP A 209 10.84 -8.17 4.93
N ASP A 210 11.55 -7.60 5.87
CA ASP A 210 11.58 -6.15 6.15
C ASP A 210 12.73 -5.41 5.44
N LYS A 211 13.25 -5.96 4.32
CA LYS A 211 14.48 -5.49 3.66
C LYS A 211 14.27 -4.87 2.28
N SER A 212 13.03 -4.60 1.88
CA SER A 212 12.78 -3.99 0.57
C SER A 212 13.38 -2.59 0.47
N ALA A 213 13.33 -1.81 1.57
CA ALA A 213 13.98 -0.49 1.61
C ALA A 213 15.51 -0.60 1.48
N GLU A 214 16.14 -1.58 2.12
CA GLU A 214 17.58 -1.84 2.02
C GLU A 214 17.96 -2.21 0.58
N ARG A 215 17.21 -3.14 -0.05
CA ARG A 215 17.42 -3.52 -1.46
C ARG A 215 17.33 -2.33 -2.42
N VAL A 216 16.37 -1.42 -2.22
CA VAL A 216 16.24 -0.20 -3.03
C VAL A 216 17.46 0.70 -2.84
N VAL A 217 17.92 0.91 -1.60
CA VAL A 217 19.11 1.73 -1.31
C VAL A 217 20.36 1.11 -1.92
N ASP A 218 20.55 -0.18 -1.75
CA ASP A 218 21.71 -0.90 -2.29
C ASP A 218 21.73 -0.88 -3.82
N TYR A 219 20.59 -0.99 -4.47
CA TYR A 219 20.49 -0.93 -5.91
C TYR A 219 20.89 0.44 -6.47
N TYR A 220 20.43 1.53 -5.85
CA TYR A 220 20.67 2.88 -6.37
C TYR A 220 21.95 3.53 -5.86
N PHE A 221 22.44 3.15 -4.67
CA PHE A 221 23.55 3.80 -3.99
C PHE A 221 24.66 2.84 -3.56
N GLY A 222 24.43 1.54 -3.67
CA GLY A 222 25.44 0.51 -3.38
C GLY A 222 26.52 0.47 -4.48
N ASN A 223 27.72 0.02 -4.10
CA ASN A 223 28.89 -0.06 -4.99
C ASN A 223 28.79 -1.21 -6.00
N GLY A 224 27.70 -1.33 -6.74
CA GLY A 224 27.52 -2.33 -7.80
C GLY A 224 27.45 -3.78 -7.28
N LYS A 225 27.16 -4.01 -6.01
CA LYS A 225 26.81 -5.35 -5.52
C LYS A 225 25.58 -5.79 -6.28
N LYS A 226 25.73 -6.89 -7.04
CA LYS A 226 24.57 -7.54 -7.66
C LYS A 226 23.52 -7.72 -6.58
N LEU A 227 22.27 -7.29 -6.91
CA LEU A 227 21.12 -7.71 -6.13
C LEU A 227 21.24 -9.21 -5.88
N PRO A 228 20.92 -9.71 -4.68
CA PRO A 228 20.70 -11.13 -4.53
C PRO A 228 19.76 -11.51 -5.68
N ASN A 229 20.16 -12.49 -6.48
CA ASN A 229 19.27 -13.04 -7.51
C ASN A 229 17.92 -13.17 -6.82
N SER A 230 16.88 -12.56 -7.43
CA SER A 230 15.51 -12.72 -6.97
C SER A 230 15.39 -14.17 -6.54
N ALA A 231 15.05 -14.36 -5.29
CA ALA A 231 15.01 -15.68 -4.71
C ALA A 231 14.18 -16.55 -5.64
N SER A 232 14.75 -17.66 -6.03
CA SER A 232 14.12 -18.69 -6.83
C SER A 232 13.78 -18.30 -8.29
N GLU A 233 14.09 -19.18 -9.18
CA GLU A 233 13.40 -19.31 -10.46
C GLU A 233 11.90 -19.09 -10.20
N PRO A 234 11.19 -18.30 -11.04
CA PRO A 234 9.78 -18.04 -10.80
C PRO A 234 9.10 -19.37 -10.50
N GLU A 235 8.52 -19.47 -9.32
CA GLU A 235 7.76 -20.65 -8.92
C GLU A 235 6.83 -21.03 -10.06
N PRO A 236 6.54 -22.30 -10.30
CA PRO A 236 5.71 -22.77 -11.44
C PRO A 236 4.35 -22.07 -11.57
N PHE A 237 3.98 -21.27 -10.60
CA PHE A 237 2.85 -20.34 -10.61
C PHE A 237 2.86 -19.31 -11.74
N TYR A 238 4.03 -18.86 -12.25
CA TYR A 238 4.07 -17.85 -13.30
C TYR A 238 3.36 -18.30 -14.58
N GLU A 239 3.57 -19.54 -15.01
CA GLU A 239 2.88 -20.10 -16.18
C GLU A 239 1.39 -20.33 -15.88
N GLU A 240 1.04 -20.80 -14.70
CA GLU A 240 -0.34 -20.97 -14.27
C GLU A 240 -1.09 -19.63 -14.28
N TRP A 241 -0.48 -18.53 -13.79
CA TRP A 241 -1.10 -17.22 -13.75
C TRP A 241 -1.23 -16.55 -15.11
N ASN A 242 -0.33 -16.81 -16.05
CA ASN A 242 -0.43 -16.27 -17.41
C ASN A 242 -1.68 -16.76 -18.15
N GLN A 243 -2.19 -17.96 -17.85
CA GLN A 243 -3.45 -18.45 -18.42
C GLN A 243 -4.68 -17.64 -17.99
N TYR A 244 -4.61 -16.94 -16.86
CA TYR A 244 -5.70 -16.10 -16.32
C TYR A 244 -5.65 -14.65 -16.82
N ARG A 245 -4.70 -14.29 -17.65
CA ARG A 245 -4.70 -12.96 -18.28
C ARG A 245 -5.86 -12.86 -19.26
N PRO A 246 -6.65 -11.75 -19.21
CA PRO A 246 -7.74 -11.56 -20.17
C PRO A 246 -7.23 -11.64 -21.61
N LYS A 247 -7.77 -12.54 -22.41
CA LYS A 247 -7.40 -12.71 -23.84
C LYS A 247 -7.74 -11.50 -24.70
N HIS A 248 -8.64 -10.64 -24.24
CA HIS A 248 -9.12 -9.45 -24.93
C HIS A 248 -8.94 -8.21 -24.06
N ARG A 249 -7.69 -7.83 -23.80
CA ARG A 249 -7.43 -6.47 -23.41
C ARG A 249 -7.67 -5.58 -24.62
N ARG A 250 -8.59 -4.59 -24.53
CA ARG A 250 -8.63 -3.52 -25.54
C ARG A 250 -7.21 -2.96 -25.59
N LYS A 251 -6.53 -3.14 -26.75
CA LYS A 251 -5.27 -2.45 -26.99
C LYS A 251 -5.59 -0.98 -26.80
N ARG A 252 -5.15 -0.40 -25.69
CA ARG A 252 -5.14 1.05 -25.57
C ARG A 252 -4.35 1.52 -26.76
N ASN A 253 -4.95 2.38 -27.58
CA ASN A 253 -4.26 2.94 -28.72
C ASN A 253 -3.00 3.65 -28.19
N PRO A 254 -1.78 3.16 -28.47
CA PRO A 254 -0.54 3.78 -27.96
C PRO A 254 -0.48 5.24 -28.35
N ASP A 255 -1.05 5.61 -29.51
CA ASP A 255 -1.01 6.96 -30.06
C ASP A 255 -1.91 7.95 -29.27
N SER A 256 -2.95 7.47 -28.58
CA SER A 256 -3.82 8.35 -27.77
C SER A 256 -3.26 8.66 -26.38
N ILE A 257 -2.31 7.86 -25.89
CA ILE A 257 -1.71 8.02 -24.55
C ILE A 257 -0.29 8.60 -24.67
N SER A 258 0.48 8.18 -25.69
CA SER A 258 1.86 8.59 -25.87
C SER A 258 2.01 10.09 -26.13
N GLN A 259 1.16 10.70 -26.93
CA GLN A 259 1.23 12.15 -27.16
C GLN A 259 0.92 12.96 -25.89
N ASN A 260 -0.08 12.55 -25.08
CA ASN A 260 -0.45 13.32 -23.89
C ASN A 260 0.47 13.10 -22.67
N ILE A 261 1.14 11.95 -22.53
CA ILE A 261 2.00 11.66 -21.37
C ILE A 261 3.47 11.98 -21.70
N PHE A 262 3.95 11.70 -22.91
CA PHE A 262 5.32 12.02 -23.31
C PHE A 262 5.53 13.53 -23.49
N ASP A 263 4.56 14.26 -24.02
CA ASP A 263 4.63 15.72 -24.11
C ASP A 263 4.57 16.37 -22.71
N ASN A 264 3.88 15.73 -21.74
CA ASN A 264 3.83 16.18 -20.35
C ASN A 264 5.03 15.71 -19.50
N ALA A 265 5.61 14.53 -19.76
CA ALA A 265 6.73 13.96 -18.98
C ALA A 265 8.10 14.35 -19.53
N SER A 266 8.22 14.67 -20.82
CA SER A 266 9.51 15.07 -21.42
C SER A 266 9.94 16.50 -21.08
N GLY A 267 9.10 17.31 -20.43
CA GLY A 267 9.44 18.66 -20.00
C GLY A 267 9.90 19.60 -21.12
N LYS A 268 9.78 19.20 -22.37
CA LYS A 268 10.10 20.01 -23.53
C LYS A 268 8.87 20.74 -24.06
N SER A 269 8.28 21.58 -23.21
CA SER A 269 7.69 22.81 -23.72
C SER A 269 8.86 23.62 -24.32
N GLN A 270 8.71 24.06 -25.54
CA GLN A 270 9.73 24.89 -26.23
C GLN A 270 10.13 26.16 -25.48
N ASN A 271 9.55 26.45 -24.30
CA ASN A 271 9.80 27.67 -23.52
C ASN A 271 9.92 27.43 -22.00
N GLY A 272 10.09 26.20 -21.50
CA GLY A 272 10.32 25.94 -20.06
C GLY A 272 9.16 26.30 -19.13
N LYS A 273 7.94 26.51 -19.63
CA LYS A 273 6.74 26.77 -18.84
C LYS A 273 5.87 25.51 -18.74
N LEU A 274 5.29 25.28 -17.56
CA LEU A 274 4.25 24.26 -17.35
C LEU A 274 3.09 24.47 -18.34
N PRO A 275 2.43 23.39 -18.83
CA PRO A 275 1.24 23.53 -19.65
C PRO A 275 0.20 24.41 -18.96
N GLU A 276 -0.44 25.35 -19.68
CA GLU A 276 -1.39 26.34 -19.11
C GLU A 276 -2.51 25.72 -18.25
N LYS A 277 -2.94 24.51 -18.56
CA LYS A 277 -3.96 23.80 -17.75
C LYS A 277 -3.47 23.31 -16.37
N TRP A 278 -2.15 23.40 -16.08
CA TRP A 278 -1.53 23.06 -14.80
C TRP A 278 -0.94 24.29 -14.10
N ALA A 279 -0.91 25.44 -14.79
CA ALA A 279 -0.47 26.72 -14.28
C ALA A 279 -1.62 27.40 -13.51
N THR A 280 -2.11 26.75 -12.45
CA THR A 280 -2.87 27.47 -11.44
C THR A 280 -1.89 28.13 -10.49
N GLN A 281 -2.25 29.29 -9.98
CA GLN A 281 -1.44 30.04 -8.99
C GLN A 281 -1.08 29.13 -7.80
N ASP A 282 -2.00 28.26 -7.38
CA ASP A 282 -1.81 27.27 -6.34
C ASP A 282 -0.74 26.20 -6.65
N ALA A 283 -0.58 25.80 -7.92
CA ALA A 283 0.44 24.84 -8.34
C ALA A 283 1.84 25.46 -8.33
N GLU A 284 1.99 26.72 -8.77
CA GLU A 284 3.26 27.45 -8.69
C GLU A 284 3.65 27.74 -7.24
N GLU A 285 2.71 28.10 -6.37
CA GLU A 285 2.93 28.28 -4.94
C GLU A 285 3.34 26.96 -4.26
N ALA A 286 2.71 25.84 -4.61
CA ALA A 286 3.07 24.51 -4.10
C ALA A 286 4.49 24.10 -4.50
N VAL A 287 4.88 24.31 -5.76
CA VAL A 287 6.24 24.01 -6.25
C VAL A 287 7.28 24.90 -5.55
N ASN A 288 7.01 26.20 -5.43
CA ASN A 288 7.89 27.16 -4.75
C ASN A 288 8.03 26.84 -3.25
N SER A 289 6.94 26.45 -2.59
CA SER A 289 6.93 25.99 -1.21
C SER A 289 7.77 24.72 -1.03
N TRP A 290 7.59 23.73 -1.90
CA TRP A 290 8.35 22.48 -1.88
C TRP A 290 9.85 22.70 -2.10
N GLU A 291 10.24 23.55 -3.08
CA GLU A 291 11.64 23.90 -3.32
C GLU A 291 12.27 24.62 -2.11
N SER A 292 11.51 25.52 -1.47
CA SER A 292 11.93 26.22 -0.27
C SER A 292 12.19 25.25 0.88
N GLU A 293 11.26 24.32 1.16
CA GLU A 293 11.43 23.28 2.18
C GLU A 293 12.61 22.36 1.87
N ARG A 294 12.79 21.96 0.62
CA ARG A 294 13.94 21.16 0.18
C ARG A 294 15.28 21.87 0.41
N LYS A 295 15.35 23.18 0.15
CA LYS A 295 16.52 24.00 0.44
C LYS A 295 16.79 24.08 1.95
N LYS A 296 15.75 24.23 2.78
CA LYS A 296 15.86 24.22 4.26
C LYS A 296 16.35 22.88 4.78
N GLN A 297 15.83 21.78 4.26
CA GLN A 297 16.26 20.42 4.65
C GLN A 297 17.73 20.17 4.30
N ARG A 298 18.18 20.56 3.09
CA ARG A 298 19.59 20.45 2.69
C ARG A 298 20.51 21.24 3.63
N LYS A 299 20.13 22.49 4.00
CA LYS A 299 20.89 23.29 4.96
C LYS A 299 20.99 22.62 6.33
N ARG A 300 19.87 22.06 6.83
CA ARG A 300 19.84 21.32 8.12
C ARG A 300 20.74 20.08 8.08
N GLN A 301 20.73 19.32 6.99
CA GLN A 301 21.60 18.15 6.82
C GLN A 301 23.07 18.55 6.79
N GLN A 302 23.44 19.62 6.06
CA GLN A 302 24.80 20.13 6.03
C GLN A 302 25.26 20.63 7.40
N GLN A 303 24.42 21.30 8.17
CA GLN A 303 24.72 21.72 9.53
C GLN A 303 24.95 20.52 10.47
N LYS A 304 24.08 19.47 10.37
CA LYS A 304 24.27 18.24 11.15
C LYS A 304 25.57 17.54 10.79
N ALA A 305 25.91 17.42 9.52
CA ALA A 305 27.16 16.83 9.06
C ALA A 305 28.39 17.59 9.61
N ARG A 306 28.40 18.94 9.50
CA ARG A 306 29.47 19.78 10.07
C ARG A 306 29.60 19.64 11.60
N MET A 307 28.48 19.49 12.28
CA MET A 307 28.46 19.33 13.75
C MET A 307 29.01 17.94 14.15
N GLN A 308 28.66 16.88 13.41
CA GLN A 308 29.23 15.54 13.62
C GLN A 308 30.73 15.51 13.35
N GLU A 309 31.20 16.21 12.31
CA GLU A 309 32.63 16.27 12.00
C GLU A 309 33.42 17.01 13.07
N LYS A 310 32.90 18.15 13.59
CA LYS A 310 33.49 18.84 14.74
C LYS A 310 33.54 17.96 15.99
N LEU A 311 32.50 17.20 16.27
CA LEU A 311 32.44 16.26 17.40
C LEU A 311 33.49 15.15 17.27
N LYS A 312 33.67 14.58 16.07
CA LYS A 312 34.73 13.60 15.77
C LYS A 312 36.13 14.18 15.97
N GLN A 313 36.37 15.42 15.54
CA GLN A 313 37.65 16.11 15.73
C GLN A 313 37.94 16.36 17.22
N GLN A 314 36.94 16.78 18.01
CA GLN A 314 37.06 16.99 19.44
C GLN A 314 37.39 15.66 20.16
N THR A 315 36.66 14.59 19.81
CA THR A 315 36.93 13.25 20.41
C THR A 315 38.34 12.77 20.08
N ALA A 316 38.79 12.93 18.85
CA ALA A 316 40.14 12.58 18.43
C ALA A 316 41.24 13.38 19.19
N ASN A 317 41.01 14.67 19.45
CA ASN A 317 41.91 15.51 20.20
C ASN A 317 41.98 15.11 21.69
N VAL A 318 40.84 14.76 22.30
CA VAL A 318 40.81 14.26 23.68
C VAL A 318 41.55 12.93 23.80
N THR A 319 41.40 12.03 22.84
CA THR A 319 42.14 10.75 22.82
C THR A 319 43.63 10.97 22.65
N LYS A 320 44.06 11.90 21.78
CA LYS A 320 45.48 12.25 21.64
C LYS A 320 46.08 12.86 22.91
N GLN A 321 45.33 13.69 23.66
CA GLN A 321 45.77 14.25 24.92
C GLN A 321 45.89 13.19 26.05
N LYS A 322 44.95 12.23 26.10
CA LYS A 322 45.01 11.11 27.05
C LYS A 322 46.23 10.22 26.78
N ASN A 323 46.51 9.92 25.52
CA ASN A 323 47.69 9.09 25.17
C ASN A 323 49.02 9.82 25.44
N LYS A 324 49.08 11.15 25.27
CA LYS A 324 50.28 11.93 25.67
C LYS A 324 50.52 11.96 27.19
N LYS A 325 49.48 11.99 28.01
CA LYS A 325 49.60 11.93 29.45
C LYS A 325 50.07 10.56 29.96
N ASN A 326 49.66 9.46 29.34
CA ASN A 326 50.04 8.12 29.73
C ASN A 326 51.50 7.78 29.32
N ASN A 327 52.06 8.42 28.28
CA ASN A 327 53.46 8.19 27.87
C ASN A 327 54.50 9.04 28.68
N ASN A 328 54.06 9.92 29.56
CA ASN A 328 54.96 10.71 30.44
C ASN A 328 55.01 10.14 31.88
N PHE A 329 54.51 8.92 32.09
CA PHE A 329 54.53 8.22 33.39
C PHE A 329 55.25 6.86 33.31
N ILE A 330 56.15 6.67 32.31
CA ILE A 330 57.06 5.51 32.25
C ILE A 330 58.50 6.03 32.34
#